data_42c8dffe04127bb7e46709edee7e6744
#
_entry.id   42c8dffe04127bb7e46709edee7e6744
#
_cell.length_a   1.000
_cell.length_b   1.000
_cell.length_c   1.000
_cell.angle_alpha   90.00
_cell.angle_beta   90.00
_cell.angle_gamma   90.00
#
_symmetry.space_group_name_H-M   'P 1'
#
loop_
_entity.id
_entity.type
_entity.pdbx_description
1 polymer ?
#
loop_
_entity_poly.entity_id
_entity_poly.type
_entity_poly.pdbx_seq_one_letter_code
_entity_poly.pdbx_strand_id
1 'polypeptide(L)'
;MLNLALFDLDHTLLPLDSDHAWGQFTVQIGWRDPVVFAQANAEFYEQYKAGTLDIKAYVRFATQALRDLSGDAAAVGAAAHAQFMETVIKPAVRPQATALIEKHRAAGDTLILVTATNAFVTAPIAKLLGIPNLIAVDLVLDERGIPTGEIAGIPSFREGKVTRVNQWLAAQGLQLDTVGRSTFYTDSINDLPLMTAVTHPVATNPDDNLRAVAQARSWPILDLFND
;
A
#
# COMPACT_ATOMS: atom_id res chain seq x y z
N MET A 1 -2.97 -16.40 22.07
CA MET A 1 -2.01 -15.31 21.77
C MET A 1 -2.34 -14.83 20.37
N LEU A 2 -2.42 -13.50 20.13
CA LEU A 2 -2.75 -12.96 18.81
C LEU A 2 -1.63 -13.23 17.82
N ASN A 3 -1.94 -13.74 16.63
CA ASN A 3 -1.02 -13.83 15.50
C ASN A 3 -1.41 -12.79 14.44
N LEU A 4 -0.41 -12.22 13.79
CA LEU A 4 -0.58 -11.21 12.74
C LEU A 4 -0.07 -11.73 11.40
N ALA A 5 -0.85 -11.46 10.35
CA ALA A 5 -0.42 -11.51 8.97
C ALA A 5 -0.51 -10.09 8.38
N LEU A 6 0.65 -9.47 8.22
CA LEU A 6 0.83 -8.15 7.67
C LEU A 6 1.20 -8.30 6.18
N PHE A 7 0.53 -7.54 5.32
CA PHE A 7 0.80 -7.58 3.88
C PHE A 7 1.04 -6.16 3.38
N ASP A 8 2.12 -5.96 2.64
CA ASP A 8 2.19 -4.84 1.73
C ASP A 8 1.27 -5.10 0.52
N LEU A 9 0.97 -4.09 -0.30
CA LEU A 9 0.02 -4.18 -1.39
C LEU A 9 0.69 -4.28 -2.76
N ASP A 10 1.36 -3.18 -3.13
CA ASP A 10 1.87 -2.95 -4.47
C ASP A 10 3.05 -3.89 -4.74
N HIS A 11 3.06 -4.55 -5.89
CA HIS A 11 3.98 -5.63 -6.25
C HIS A 11 4.03 -6.82 -5.26
N THR A 12 3.32 -6.75 -4.12
CA THR A 12 3.23 -7.81 -3.11
C THR A 12 1.97 -8.66 -3.26
N LEU A 13 0.77 -8.08 -3.06
CA LEU A 13 -0.52 -8.75 -3.29
C LEU A 13 -1.13 -8.42 -4.65
N LEU A 14 -0.71 -7.33 -5.28
CA LEU A 14 -1.03 -6.97 -6.66
C LEU A 14 0.24 -7.01 -7.51
N PRO A 15 0.17 -7.45 -8.79
CA PRO A 15 1.31 -7.44 -9.71
C PRO A 15 1.56 -6.06 -10.34
N LEU A 16 1.12 -4.98 -9.67
CA LEU A 16 1.21 -3.59 -10.12
C LEU A 16 1.32 -2.65 -8.92
N ASP A 17 1.73 -1.41 -9.18
CA ASP A 17 1.64 -0.28 -8.25
C ASP A 17 0.25 0.37 -8.39
N SER A 18 -0.55 0.31 -7.33
CA SER A 18 -1.94 0.78 -7.34
C SER A 18 -2.08 2.29 -7.41
N ASP A 19 -1.11 3.04 -6.85
CA ASP A 19 -1.12 4.51 -6.89
C ASP A 19 -0.72 5.02 -8.28
N HIS A 20 0.31 4.40 -8.89
CA HIS A 20 0.68 4.67 -10.28
C HIS A 20 -0.47 4.31 -11.24
N ALA A 21 -1.09 3.14 -11.06
CA ALA A 21 -2.21 2.71 -11.88
C ALA A 21 -3.43 3.63 -11.76
N TRP A 22 -3.73 4.14 -10.54
CA TRP A 22 -4.73 5.16 -10.33
C TRP A 22 -4.37 6.45 -11.09
N GLY A 23 -3.11 6.90 -10.99
CA GLY A 23 -2.63 8.06 -11.73
C GLY A 23 -2.80 7.90 -13.24
N GLN A 24 -2.41 6.76 -13.81
CA GLN A 24 -2.62 6.45 -15.23
C GLN A 24 -4.11 6.42 -15.61
N PHE A 25 -4.95 5.86 -14.75
CA PHE A 25 -6.40 5.86 -14.96
C PHE A 25 -6.95 7.30 -15.01
N THR A 26 -6.47 8.21 -14.14
CA THR A 26 -6.88 9.63 -14.19
C THR A 26 -6.44 10.33 -15.48
N VAL A 27 -5.34 9.92 -16.09
CA VAL A 27 -4.94 10.36 -17.44
C VAL A 27 -5.92 9.83 -18.50
N GLN A 28 -6.27 8.54 -18.45
CA GLN A 28 -7.17 7.90 -19.41
C GLN A 28 -8.58 8.55 -19.43
N ILE A 29 -9.07 8.96 -18.26
CA ILE A 29 -10.37 9.65 -18.15
C ILE A 29 -10.28 11.17 -18.36
N GLY A 30 -9.10 11.68 -18.75
CA GLY A 30 -8.90 13.09 -19.12
C GLY A 30 -8.76 14.08 -17.96
N TRP A 31 -8.47 13.60 -16.74
CA TRP A 31 -8.26 14.48 -15.58
C TRP A 31 -6.84 15.04 -15.49
N ARG A 32 -5.89 14.43 -16.18
CA ARG A 32 -4.46 14.82 -16.20
C ARG A 32 -3.89 14.84 -17.60
N ASP A 33 -2.97 15.75 -17.81
CA ASP A 33 -2.12 15.73 -19.02
C ASP A 33 -1.17 14.53 -18.98
N PRO A 34 -1.13 13.68 -20.03
CA PRO A 34 -0.32 12.47 -20.05
C PRO A 34 1.19 12.75 -19.98
N VAL A 35 1.67 13.84 -20.61
CA VAL A 35 3.11 14.17 -20.65
C VAL A 35 3.56 14.67 -19.29
N VAL A 36 2.83 15.60 -18.71
CA VAL A 36 3.13 16.16 -17.38
C VAL A 36 3.07 15.06 -16.31
N PHE A 37 2.06 14.19 -16.37
CA PHE A 37 1.97 13.08 -15.43
C PHE A 37 3.14 12.12 -15.56
N ALA A 38 3.48 11.69 -16.79
CA ALA A 38 4.55 10.71 -17.00
C ALA A 38 5.91 11.24 -16.52
N GLN A 39 6.21 12.51 -16.79
CA GLN A 39 7.47 13.13 -16.35
C GLN A 39 7.55 13.19 -14.83
N ALA A 40 6.54 13.75 -14.16
CA ALA A 40 6.55 13.87 -12.70
C ALA A 40 6.56 12.49 -12.01
N ASN A 41 5.79 11.53 -12.54
CA ASN A 41 5.79 10.17 -11.99
C ASN A 41 7.14 9.49 -12.11
N ALA A 42 7.86 9.66 -13.24
CA ALA A 42 9.20 9.11 -13.43
C ALA A 42 10.19 9.70 -12.39
N GLU A 43 10.12 11.01 -12.13
CA GLU A 43 10.98 11.67 -11.14
C GLU A 43 10.73 11.11 -9.72
N PHE A 44 9.47 10.93 -9.31
CA PHE A 44 9.13 10.34 -8.00
C PHE A 44 9.55 8.87 -7.91
N TYR A 45 9.42 8.12 -8.99
CA TYR A 45 9.86 6.72 -9.03
C TYR A 45 11.37 6.58 -8.84
N GLU A 46 12.18 7.45 -9.48
CA GLU A 46 13.63 7.46 -9.24
C GLU A 46 13.98 7.83 -7.78
N GLN A 47 13.28 8.81 -7.20
CA GLN A 47 13.43 9.14 -5.78
C GLN A 47 13.07 7.95 -4.87
N TYR A 48 11.99 7.22 -5.19
CA TYR A 48 11.59 6.02 -4.44
C TYR A 48 12.68 4.94 -4.45
N LYS A 49 13.22 4.62 -5.65
CA LYS A 49 14.31 3.66 -5.80
C LYS A 49 15.59 4.09 -5.07
N ALA A 50 15.92 5.37 -5.15
CA ALA A 50 17.08 5.95 -4.47
C ALA A 50 16.88 6.08 -2.96
N GLY A 51 15.67 5.84 -2.46
CA GLY A 51 15.33 6.02 -1.06
C GLY A 51 15.30 7.47 -0.60
N THR A 52 15.13 8.42 -1.50
CA THR A 52 15.10 9.88 -1.22
C THR A 52 13.72 10.51 -1.41
N LEU A 53 12.67 9.70 -1.58
CA LEU A 53 11.31 10.16 -1.84
C LEU A 53 10.81 11.10 -0.74
N ASP A 54 10.42 12.32 -1.12
CA ASP A 54 9.61 13.20 -0.28
C ASP A 54 8.14 12.74 -0.36
N ILE A 55 7.72 11.97 0.64
CA ILE A 55 6.38 11.41 0.71
C ILE A 55 5.28 12.49 0.71
N LYS A 56 5.53 13.69 1.25
CA LYS A 56 4.55 14.79 1.25
C LYS A 56 4.38 15.37 -0.14
N ALA A 57 5.49 15.61 -0.84
CA ALA A 57 5.43 16.06 -2.24
C ALA A 57 4.74 15.03 -3.13
N TYR A 58 5.04 13.75 -2.92
CA TYR A 58 4.40 12.65 -3.65
C TYR A 58 2.88 12.61 -3.40
N VAL A 59 2.42 12.68 -2.15
CA VAL A 59 0.98 12.68 -1.83
C VAL A 59 0.26 13.86 -2.47
N ARG A 60 0.86 15.05 -2.49
CA ARG A 60 0.30 16.21 -3.21
C ARG A 60 0.16 15.94 -4.71
N PHE A 61 1.16 15.32 -5.31
CA PHE A 61 1.11 14.90 -6.71
C PHE A 61 0.03 13.82 -6.93
N ALA A 62 0.01 12.76 -6.16
CA ALA A 62 -0.92 11.64 -6.31
C ALA A 62 -2.40 12.07 -6.20
N THR A 63 -2.69 13.02 -5.28
CA THR A 63 -4.06 13.50 -5.01
C THR A 63 -4.49 14.70 -5.86
N GLN A 64 -3.62 15.26 -6.71
CA GLN A 64 -3.91 16.49 -7.46
C GLN A 64 -5.17 16.38 -8.32
N ALA A 65 -5.34 15.28 -9.04
CA ALA A 65 -6.49 15.10 -9.93
C ALA A 65 -7.83 15.20 -9.19
N LEU A 66 -7.90 14.74 -7.93
CA LEU A 66 -9.10 14.86 -7.10
C LEU A 66 -9.34 16.30 -6.64
N ARG A 67 -8.27 17.02 -6.30
CA ARG A 67 -8.34 18.42 -5.83
C ARG A 67 -8.79 19.39 -6.93
N ASP A 68 -8.45 19.06 -8.17
CA ASP A 68 -8.77 19.88 -9.34
C ASP A 68 -10.23 19.68 -9.83
N LEU A 69 -10.96 18.71 -9.24
CA LEU A 69 -12.36 18.49 -9.56
C LEU A 69 -13.25 19.64 -9.06
N SER A 70 -14.23 20.02 -9.88
CA SER A 70 -15.26 21.00 -9.55
C SER A 70 -16.62 20.33 -9.26
N GLY A 71 -17.56 21.10 -8.73
CA GLY A 71 -18.90 20.60 -8.44
C GLY A 71 -18.92 19.58 -7.30
N ASP A 72 -19.67 18.51 -7.46
CA ASP A 72 -19.71 17.39 -6.50
C ASP A 72 -18.48 16.47 -6.70
N ALA A 73 -17.32 17.02 -6.35
CA ALA A 73 -16.04 16.35 -6.53
C ALA A 73 -15.95 15.00 -5.77
N ALA A 74 -16.61 14.86 -4.63
CA ALA A 74 -16.64 13.62 -3.88
C ALA A 74 -17.37 12.51 -4.63
N ALA A 75 -18.56 12.79 -5.17
CA ALA A 75 -19.31 11.81 -5.96
C ALA A 75 -18.59 11.47 -7.27
N VAL A 76 -18.01 12.47 -7.95
CA VAL A 76 -17.23 12.25 -9.18
C VAL A 76 -15.99 11.40 -8.90
N GLY A 77 -15.25 11.69 -7.83
CA GLY A 77 -14.09 10.92 -7.41
C GLY A 77 -14.45 9.47 -7.05
N ALA A 78 -15.54 9.28 -6.30
CA ALA A 78 -16.03 7.94 -5.94
C ALA A 78 -16.46 7.13 -7.17
N ALA A 79 -17.14 7.72 -8.13
CA ALA A 79 -17.56 7.07 -9.37
C ALA A 79 -16.35 6.64 -10.22
N ALA A 80 -15.38 7.54 -10.38
CA ALA A 80 -14.14 7.23 -11.09
C ALA A 80 -13.35 6.10 -10.38
N HIS A 81 -13.27 6.14 -9.05
CA HIS A 81 -12.62 5.08 -8.29
C HIS A 81 -13.34 3.74 -8.43
N ALA A 82 -14.68 3.73 -8.44
CA ALA A 82 -15.44 2.50 -8.69
C ALA A 82 -15.14 1.92 -10.09
N GLN A 83 -15.03 2.75 -11.12
CA GLN A 83 -14.61 2.33 -12.46
C GLN A 83 -13.18 1.79 -12.47
N PHE A 84 -12.24 2.46 -11.80
CA PHE A 84 -10.87 2.00 -11.62
C PHE A 84 -10.81 0.59 -10.98
N MET A 85 -11.59 0.37 -9.93
CA MET A 85 -11.69 -0.94 -9.28
C MET A 85 -12.15 -2.03 -10.25
N GLU A 86 -13.17 -1.74 -11.08
CA GLU A 86 -13.71 -2.72 -12.03
C GLU A 86 -12.75 -3.00 -13.18
N THR A 87 -12.11 -1.96 -13.73
CA THR A 87 -11.37 -2.07 -15.00
C THR A 87 -9.89 -2.34 -14.82
N VAL A 88 -9.30 -2.00 -13.66
CA VAL A 88 -7.87 -2.12 -13.40
C VAL A 88 -7.58 -3.09 -12.25
N ILE A 89 -8.17 -2.85 -11.07
CA ILE A 89 -7.79 -3.60 -9.87
C ILE A 89 -8.33 -5.02 -9.88
N LYS A 90 -9.63 -5.23 -10.12
CA LYS A 90 -10.22 -6.58 -10.12
C LYS A 90 -9.53 -7.53 -11.11
N PRO A 91 -9.23 -7.13 -12.36
CA PRO A 91 -8.50 -7.98 -13.30
C PRO A 91 -7.05 -8.27 -12.88
N ALA A 92 -6.45 -7.42 -12.05
CA ALA A 92 -5.09 -7.59 -11.56
C ALA A 92 -4.98 -8.55 -10.38
N VAL A 93 -6.06 -8.81 -9.64
CA VAL A 93 -6.03 -9.75 -8.50
C VAL A 93 -5.72 -11.16 -8.99
N ARG A 94 -4.68 -11.76 -8.43
CA ARG A 94 -4.22 -13.11 -8.80
C ARG A 94 -4.68 -14.15 -7.79
N PRO A 95 -5.02 -15.39 -8.24
CA PRO A 95 -5.42 -16.48 -7.36
C PRO A 95 -4.37 -16.79 -6.29
N GLN A 96 -3.08 -16.64 -6.60
CA GLN A 96 -1.98 -16.89 -5.68
C GLN A 96 -2.01 -15.93 -4.48
N ALA A 97 -2.30 -14.63 -4.72
CA ALA A 97 -2.45 -13.65 -3.65
C ALA A 97 -3.67 -13.96 -2.77
N THR A 98 -4.80 -14.31 -3.40
CA THR A 98 -6.00 -14.73 -2.66
C THR A 98 -5.73 -15.97 -1.81
N ALA A 99 -5.03 -16.98 -2.35
CA ALA A 99 -4.69 -18.19 -1.62
C ALA A 99 -3.77 -17.91 -0.43
N LEU A 100 -2.82 -16.96 -0.57
CA LEU A 100 -1.96 -16.52 0.54
C LEU A 100 -2.77 -15.88 1.67
N ILE A 101 -3.70 -14.99 1.34
CA ILE A 101 -4.58 -14.34 2.31
C ILE A 101 -5.46 -15.39 3.02
N GLU A 102 -6.08 -16.31 2.27
CA GLU A 102 -6.96 -17.35 2.82
C GLU A 102 -6.21 -18.33 3.72
N LYS A 103 -4.95 -18.65 3.43
CA LYS A 103 -4.10 -19.45 4.31
C LYS A 103 -4.01 -18.84 5.72
N HIS A 104 -3.79 -17.55 5.82
CA HIS A 104 -3.70 -16.85 7.11
C HIS A 104 -5.07 -16.70 7.78
N ARG A 105 -6.12 -16.44 6.97
CA ARG A 105 -7.49 -16.38 7.46
C ARG A 105 -7.92 -17.71 8.09
N ALA A 106 -7.66 -18.82 7.41
CA ALA A 106 -7.97 -20.17 7.91
C ALA A 106 -7.17 -20.53 9.16
N ALA A 107 -5.95 -19.98 9.32
CA ALA A 107 -5.15 -20.15 10.53
C ALA A 107 -5.63 -19.29 11.72
N GLY A 108 -6.61 -18.40 11.50
CA GLY A 108 -7.10 -17.48 12.53
C GLY A 108 -6.16 -16.30 12.81
N ASP A 109 -5.24 -16.00 11.90
CA ASP A 109 -4.34 -14.84 12.02
C ASP A 109 -5.14 -13.54 11.75
N THR A 110 -4.80 -12.48 12.46
CA THR A 110 -5.35 -11.15 12.18
C THR A 110 -4.69 -10.56 10.94
N LEU A 111 -5.49 -10.30 9.91
CA LEU A 111 -5.03 -9.80 8.62
C LEU A 111 -4.98 -8.27 8.64
N ILE A 112 -3.85 -7.70 8.22
CA ILE A 112 -3.65 -6.24 8.13
C ILE A 112 -2.95 -5.93 6.82
N LEU A 113 -3.53 -5.04 6.02
CA LEU A 113 -2.86 -4.43 4.88
C LEU A 113 -2.06 -3.23 5.35
N VAL A 114 -0.75 -3.20 5.08
CA VAL A 114 0.18 -2.14 5.53
C VAL A 114 0.89 -1.57 4.31
N THR A 115 0.41 -0.47 3.78
CA THR A 115 0.89 0.10 2.50
C THR A 115 1.32 1.55 2.61
N ALA A 116 2.27 1.96 1.76
CA ALA A 116 2.68 3.36 1.60
C ALA A 116 1.73 4.17 0.69
N THR A 117 0.83 3.50 -0.02
CA THR A 117 -0.22 4.13 -0.83
C THR A 117 -1.30 4.72 0.06
N ASN A 118 -1.94 5.79 -0.40
CA ASN A 118 -2.94 6.51 0.36
C ASN A 118 -4.26 5.74 0.52
N ALA A 119 -4.99 6.06 1.60
CA ALA A 119 -6.23 5.36 1.97
C ALA A 119 -7.36 5.52 0.94
N PHE A 120 -7.40 6.62 0.16
CA PHE A 120 -8.40 6.79 -0.88
C PHE A 120 -8.31 5.70 -1.95
N VAL A 121 -7.09 5.39 -2.39
CA VAL A 121 -6.86 4.33 -3.38
C VAL A 121 -7.05 2.95 -2.76
N THR A 122 -6.52 2.73 -1.56
CA THR A 122 -6.31 1.37 -1.01
C THR A 122 -7.47 0.82 -0.19
N ALA A 123 -8.35 1.66 0.38
CA ALA A 123 -9.45 1.15 1.21
C ALA A 123 -10.43 0.24 0.44
N PRO A 124 -10.87 0.57 -0.80
CA PRO A 124 -11.68 -0.35 -1.60
C PRO A 124 -10.93 -1.62 -2.03
N ILE A 125 -9.59 -1.54 -2.21
CA ILE A 125 -8.75 -2.70 -2.54
C ILE A 125 -8.67 -3.66 -1.34
N ALA A 126 -8.42 -3.14 -0.13
CA ALA A 126 -8.44 -3.93 1.10
C ALA A 126 -9.77 -4.67 1.28
N LYS A 127 -10.89 -3.96 1.03
CA LYS A 127 -12.24 -4.55 1.07
C LYS A 127 -12.40 -5.66 0.02
N LEU A 128 -11.93 -5.45 -1.21
CA LEU A 128 -11.99 -6.46 -2.28
C LEU A 128 -11.20 -7.72 -1.91
N LEU A 129 -10.02 -7.56 -1.31
CA LEU A 129 -9.17 -8.67 -0.84
C LEU A 129 -9.69 -9.30 0.47
N GLY A 130 -10.75 -8.75 1.06
CA GLY A 130 -11.31 -9.23 2.32
C GLY A 130 -10.39 -9.02 3.52
N ILE A 131 -9.44 -8.08 3.47
CA ILE A 131 -8.55 -7.74 4.59
C ILE A 131 -9.22 -6.62 5.40
N PRO A 132 -9.65 -6.90 6.65
CA PRO A 132 -10.50 -5.98 7.41
C PRO A 132 -9.74 -4.79 8.01
N ASN A 133 -8.43 -4.90 8.19
CA ASN A 133 -7.60 -3.88 8.80
C ASN A 133 -6.68 -3.25 7.77
N LEU A 134 -6.69 -1.93 7.68
CA LEU A 134 -5.88 -1.16 6.74
C LEU A 134 -5.02 -0.15 7.51
N ILE A 135 -3.73 -0.16 7.24
CA ILE A 135 -2.75 0.85 7.64
C ILE A 135 -2.17 1.43 6.36
N ALA A 136 -2.71 2.56 5.93
CA ALA A 136 -2.31 3.29 4.72
C ALA A 136 -1.79 4.69 5.08
N VAL A 137 -1.42 5.48 4.09
CA VAL A 137 -1.20 6.91 4.30
C VAL A 137 -2.57 7.59 4.38
N ASP A 138 -2.91 8.07 5.59
CA ASP A 138 -4.15 8.81 5.82
C ASP A 138 -4.03 10.23 5.28
N LEU A 139 -5.10 10.72 4.67
CA LEU A 139 -5.17 12.04 4.04
C LEU A 139 -6.01 13.01 4.87
N VAL A 140 -5.57 14.25 4.95
CA VAL A 140 -6.44 15.34 5.43
C VAL A 140 -7.47 15.64 4.35
N LEU A 141 -8.75 15.60 4.72
CA LEU A 141 -9.86 15.92 3.83
C LEU A 141 -10.38 17.33 4.11
N ASP A 142 -10.84 18.02 3.07
CA ASP A 142 -11.56 19.29 3.20
C ASP A 142 -13.04 19.03 3.59
N GLU A 143 -13.82 20.11 3.75
CA GLU A 143 -15.24 20.05 4.11
C GLU A 143 -16.11 19.31 3.08
N ARG A 144 -15.63 19.15 1.84
CA ARG A 144 -16.28 18.39 0.76
C ARG A 144 -15.90 16.91 0.75
N GLY A 145 -15.00 16.48 1.68
CA GLY A 145 -14.47 15.12 1.70
C GLY A 145 -13.38 14.86 0.66
N ILE A 146 -12.76 15.90 0.10
CA ILE A 146 -11.70 15.82 -0.90
C ILE A 146 -10.33 15.91 -0.22
N PRO A 147 -9.33 15.08 -0.61
CA PRO A 147 -7.98 15.20 -0.10
C PRO A 147 -7.40 16.60 -0.33
N THR A 148 -6.83 17.20 0.72
CA THR A 148 -6.16 18.51 0.64
C THR A 148 -4.76 18.44 0.04
N GLY A 149 -4.20 17.22 -0.10
CA GLY A 149 -2.81 16.99 -0.44
C GLY A 149 -1.89 16.89 0.79
N GLU A 150 -2.47 17.00 1.98
CA GLU A 150 -1.72 16.85 3.24
C GLU A 150 -1.96 15.48 3.86
N ILE A 151 -0.93 14.98 4.58
CA ILE A 151 -0.97 13.69 5.29
C ILE A 151 -1.53 13.92 6.69
N ALA A 152 -2.47 13.09 7.10
CA ALA A 152 -2.97 13.04 8.46
C ALA A 152 -2.09 12.11 9.32
N GLY A 153 -1.40 12.68 10.30
CA GLY A 153 -0.55 11.92 11.20
C GLY A 153 0.75 11.41 10.58
N ILE A 154 1.15 10.20 10.96
CA ILE A 154 2.41 9.58 10.51
C ILE A 154 2.14 8.77 9.25
N PRO A 155 2.85 9.01 8.12
CA PRO A 155 2.70 8.23 6.91
C PRO A 155 3.15 6.78 7.13
N SER A 156 2.41 5.83 6.55
CA SER A 156 2.76 4.40 6.53
C SER A 156 3.87 4.13 5.50
N PHE A 157 5.03 4.73 5.71
CA PHE A 157 6.19 4.65 4.82
C PHE A 157 7.46 4.44 5.65
N ARG A 158 8.29 3.45 5.29
CA ARG A 158 9.54 3.09 5.98
C ARG A 158 9.33 2.84 7.50
N GLU A 159 10.04 3.57 8.37
CA GLU A 159 9.89 3.52 9.84
C GLU A 159 8.47 3.85 10.28
N GLY A 160 7.75 4.64 9.48
CA GLY A 160 6.36 4.96 9.71
C GLY A 160 5.45 3.73 9.70
N LYS A 161 5.74 2.70 8.88
CA LYS A 161 5.00 1.43 8.93
C LYS A 161 5.12 0.78 10.32
N VAL A 162 6.31 0.73 10.90
CA VAL A 162 6.53 0.20 12.26
C VAL A 162 5.73 0.99 13.29
N THR A 163 5.84 2.31 13.23
CA THR A 163 5.12 3.20 14.15
C THR A 163 3.61 3.01 14.06
N ARG A 164 3.05 2.94 12.85
CA ARG A 164 1.62 2.77 12.61
C ARG A 164 1.11 1.40 13.05
N VAL A 165 1.86 0.32 12.81
CA VAL A 165 1.54 -1.02 13.32
C VAL A 165 1.51 -1.02 14.85
N ASN A 166 2.50 -0.42 15.50
CA ASN A 166 2.53 -0.30 16.95
C ASN A 166 1.37 0.56 17.51
N GLN A 167 1.00 1.66 16.84
CA GLN A 167 -0.17 2.45 17.21
C GLN A 167 -1.47 1.64 17.10
N TRP A 168 -1.63 0.85 16.04
CA TRP A 168 -2.78 -0.01 15.85
C TRP A 168 -2.88 -1.09 16.94
N LEU A 169 -1.75 -1.69 17.34
CA LEU A 169 -1.68 -2.66 18.42
C LEU A 169 -1.92 -2.01 19.79
N ALA A 170 -1.32 -0.86 20.06
CA ALA A 170 -1.49 -0.12 21.32
C ALA A 170 -2.95 0.26 21.60
N ALA A 171 -3.73 0.59 20.55
CA ALA A 171 -5.18 0.82 20.68
C ALA A 171 -5.95 -0.41 21.17
N GLN A 172 -5.34 -1.61 21.13
CA GLN A 172 -5.89 -2.89 21.63
C GLN A 172 -5.18 -3.38 22.90
N GLY A 173 -4.29 -2.54 23.48
CA GLY A 173 -3.50 -2.90 24.67
C GLY A 173 -2.37 -3.91 24.37
N LEU A 174 -1.91 -4.00 23.11
CA LEU A 174 -0.90 -4.94 22.65
C LEU A 174 0.34 -4.21 22.14
N GLN A 175 1.44 -4.96 21.99
CA GLN A 175 2.69 -4.51 21.38
C GLN A 175 3.19 -5.57 20.40
N LEU A 176 3.98 -5.17 19.40
CA LEU A 176 4.45 -6.07 18.35
C LEU A 176 5.34 -7.22 18.89
N ASP A 177 6.10 -6.96 19.96
CA ASP A 177 6.95 -7.95 20.64
C ASP A 177 6.16 -8.90 21.57
N THR A 178 4.91 -8.57 21.90
CA THR A 178 4.05 -9.38 22.78
C THR A 178 3.02 -10.24 22.04
N VAL A 179 2.90 -10.09 20.71
CA VAL A 179 2.05 -10.97 19.89
C VAL A 179 2.70 -12.34 19.71
N GLY A 180 1.91 -13.39 19.43
CA GLY A 180 2.41 -14.75 19.28
C GLY A 180 3.34 -14.90 18.08
N ARG A 181 2.85 -14.54 16.91
CA ARG A 181 3.59 -14.53 15.65
C ARG A 181 3.18 -13.30 14.86
N SER A 182 4.15 -12.62 14.25
CA SER A 182 3.93 -11.59 13.25
C SER A 182 4.65 -11.98 11.96
N THR A 183 3.87 -12.19 10.88
CA THR A 183 4.41 -12.46 9.55
C THR A 183 4.19 -11.22 8.69
N PHE A 184 5.22 -10.75 7.98
CA PHE A 184 5.11 -9.60 7.07
C PHE A 184 5.63 -9.95 5.68
N TYR A 185 4.81 -9.69 4.67
CA TYR A 185 5.06 -9.92 3.25
C TYR A 185 5.26 -8.57 2.56
N THR A 186 6.37 -8.39 1.84
CA THR A 186 6.67 -7.18 1.06
C THR A 186 7.67 -7.46 -0.05
N ASP A 187 7.62 -6.66 -1.12
CA ASP A 187 8.55 -6.68 -2.26
C ASP A 187 9.69 -5.67 -2.10
N SER A 188 9.53 -4.65 -1.25
CA SER A 188 10.35 -3.44 -1.25
C SER A 188 11.39 -3.39 -0.14
N ILE A 189 12.63 -3.00 -0.49
CA ILE A 189 13.69 -2.69 0.48
C ILE A 189 13.31 -1.54 1.43
N ASN A 190 12.40 -0.64 1.04
CA ASN A 190 11.93 0.44 1.88
C ASN A 190 11.18 -0.06 3.13
N ASP A 191 10.72 -1.31 3.13
CA ASP A 191 10.02 -1.95 4.25
C ASP A 191 10.95 -2.71 5.21
N LEU A 192 12.26 -2.65 4.99
CA LEU A 192 13.26 -3.29 5.85
C LEU A 192 13.05 -3.00 7.35
N PRO A 193 12.67 -1.78 7.78
CA PRO A 193 12.38 -1.51 9.19
C PRO A 193 11.28 -2.42 9.76
N LEU A 194 10.15 -2.60 9.06
CA LEU A 194 9.07 -3.48 9.53
C LEU A 194 9.45 -4.96 9.41
N MET A 195 10.12 -5.36 8.33
CA MET A 195 10.64 -6.74 8.19
C MET A 195 11.58 -7.14 9.33
N THR A 196 12.37 -6.19 9.83
CA THR A 196 13.29 -6.45 10.96
C THR A 196 12.54 -6.50 12.30
N ALA A 197 11.39 -5.83 12.42
CA ALA A 197 10.60 -5.75 13.64
C ALA A 197 9.67 -6.96 13.85
N VAL A 198 9.29 -7.68 12.78
CA VAL A 198 8.40 -8.83 12.86
C VAL A 198 9.18 -10.13 13.16
N THR A 199 8.46 -11.16 13.65
CA THR A 199 9.06 -12.47 13.93
C THR A 199 9.30 -13.31 12.68
N HIS A 200 8.52 -13.11 11.61
CA HIS A 200 8.57 -13.90 10.37
C HIS A 200 8.52 -12.97 9.14
N PRO A 201 9.64 -12.36 8.76
CA PRO A 201 9.72 -11.61 7.51
C PRO A 201 9.72 -12.55 6.29
N VAL A 202 8.99 -12.20 5.25
CA VAL A 202 8.93 -12.92 3.96
C VAL A 202 9.10 -11.91 2.82
N ALA A 203 10.20 -12.02 2.09
CA ALA A 203 10.42 -11.22 0.90
C ALA A 203 9.55 -11.78 -0.26
N THR A 204 8.56 -11.01 -0.70
CA THR A 204 7.55 -11.45 -1.65
C THR A 204 7.69 -10.70 -2.96
N ASN A 205 7.97 -11.38 -4.06
CA ASN A 205 8.33 -10.78 -5.37
C ASN A 205 9.42 -9.68 -5.23
N PRO A 206 10.45 -9.88 -4.39
CA PRO A 206 11.31 -8.78 -3.94
C PRO A 206 12.09 -8.12 -5.07
N ASP A 207 12.27 -6.80 -4.93
CA ASP A 207 13.27 -6.08 -5.71
C ASP A 207 14.68 -6.65 -5.47
N ASP A 208 15.65 -6.30 -6.34
CA ASP A 208 17.01 -6.86 -6.27
C ASP A 208 17.69 -6.56 -4.93
N ASN A 209 17.43 -5.39 -4.33
CA ASN A 209 18.03 -4.99 -3.06
C ASN A 209 17.46 -5.81 -1.90
N LEU A 210 16.13 -5.95 -1.85
CA LEU A 210 15.50 -6.77 -0.82
C LEU A 210 15.84 -8.24 -1.00
N ARG A 211 15.91 -8.76 -2.24
CA ARG A 211 16.31 -10.13 -2.55
C ARG A 211 17.71 -10.42 -2.00
N ALA A 212 18.66 -9.52 -2.22
CA ALA A 212 20.02 -9.66 -1.68
C ALA A 212 20.04 -9.68 -0.13
N VAL A 213 19.27 -8.81 0.52
CA VAL A 213 19.14 -8.78 1.99
C VAL A 213 18.47 -10.06 2.51
N ALA A 214 17.40 -10.52 1.87
CA ALA A 214 16.69 -11.74 2.26
C ALA A 214 17.62 -12.97 2.18
N GLN A 215 18.40 -13.10 1.11
CA GLN A 215 19.40 -14.16 0.97
C GLN A 215 20.47 -14.10 2.08
N ALA A 216 21.03 -12.91 2.32
CA ALA A 216 22.06 -12.72 3.36
C ALA A 216 21.54 -13.02 4.78
N ARG A 217 20.25 -12.77 5.04
CA ARG A 217 19.61 -13.01 6.34
C ARG A 217 18.89 -14.36 6.43
N SER A 218 18.94 -15.18 5.38
CA SER A 218 18.20 -16.46 5.28
C SER A 218 16.69 -16.28 5.50
N TRP A 219 16.14 -15.17 5.06
CA TRP A 219 14.69 -14.93 5.06
C TRP A 219 14.03 -15.66 3.90
N PRO A 220 12.83 -16.22 4.08
CA PRO A 220 12.08 -16.82 3.00
C PRO A 220 11.83 -15.83 1.85
N ILE A 221 11.98 -16.32 0.62
CA ILE A 221 11.63 -15.59 -0.60
C ILE A 221 10.45 -16.32 -1.23
N LEU A 222 9.41 -15.57 -1.57
CA LEU A 222 8.19 -16.04 -2.21
C LEU A 222 7.99 -15.29 -3.53
N ASP A 223 8.25 -15.93 -4.65
CA ASP A 223 7.96 -15.38 -5.97
C ASP A 223 6.49 -15.74 -6.32
N LEU A 224 5.55 -14.86 -5.93
CA LEU A 224 4.12 -15.12 -5.94
C LEU A 224 3.51 -15.05 -7.35
N PHE A 225 4.10 -14.26 -8.25
CA PHE A 225 3.58 -13.98 -9.60
C PHE A 225 4.42 -14.59 -10.73
N ASN A 226 5.46 -15.33 -10.42
CA ASN A 226 6.19 -16.09 -11.42
C ASN A 226 5.42 -17.37 -11.72
N ASP A 227 4.96 -17.50 -12.98
CA ASP A 227 4.37 -18.72 -13.53
C ASP A 227 5.45 -19.78 -13.80
#